data_0fc963d8a71d491d6edc26e869fb759e
#
_entry.id   0fc963d8a71d491d6edc26e869fb759e
#
_cell.length_a   1.000
_cell.length_b   1.000
_cell.length_c   1.000
_cell.angle_alpha   90.00
_cell.angle_beta   90.00
_cell.angle_gamma   90.00
#
_symmetry.space_group_name_H-M   'P 1'
#
loop_
_entity.id
_entity.type
_entity.pdbx_description
1 polymer ?
#
loop_
_entity_poly.entity_id
_entity_poly.type
_entity_poly.pdbx_seq_one_letter_code
_entity_poly.pdbx_strand_id
1 'polypeptide(L)'
;MRHAHLLTAAVTLAAAGCTASALDRHFEAGQYELTARAYEEDPSVAGSDRALYRLALSYAAPGTAVSNPERARALLAQMVTRFPQSPHLPAARILAGLLGDMVDLSDRAKVERQQLDTLRAAVQGLEATQTALQDTLGVNRRRLTDLQAEVKRLQAEVEAKDAVLRRLEDELRRLKNIDLGRPSN
;
A
#
# COMPACT_ATOMS: atom_id res chain seq x y z
N MET A 1 -9.47 53.50 -47.43
CA MET A 1 -9.82 52.48 -46.40
C MET A 1 -9.31 51.05 -46.69
N ARG A 2 -8.82 50.71 -47.88
CA ARG A 2 -8.33 49.35 -48.22
C ARG A 2 -6.90 49.01 -47.74
N HIS A 3 -6.06 50.01 -47.40
CA HIS A 3 -4.69 49.80 -46.99
C HIS A 3 -4.51 49.59 -45.48
N ALA A 4 -5.49 49.98 -44.63
CA ALA A 4 -5.44 49.79 -43.17
C ALA A 4 -5.66 48.31 -42.75
N HIS A 5 -6.45 47.55 -43.50
CA HIS A 5 -6.71 46.13 -43.19
C HIS A 5 -5.56 45.20 -43.58
N LEU A 6 -4.72 45.56 -44.55
CA LEU A 6 -3.55 44.78 -44.95
C LEU A 6 -2.39 44.87 -43.92
N LEU A 7 -2.25 46.01 -43.28
CA LEU A 7 -1.25 46.20 -42.22
C LEU A 7 -1.57 45.45 -40.91
N THR A 8 -2.85 45.34 -40.57
CA THR A 8 -3.29 44.59 -39.38
C THR A 8 -3.14 43.07 -39.57
N ALA A 9 -3.39 42.56 -40.78
CA ALA A 9 -3.18 41.13 -41.08
C ALA A 9 -1.70 40.71 -41.03
N ALA A 10 -0.80 41.58 -41.49
CA ALA A 10 0.65 41.30 -41.47
C ALA A 10 1.25 41.27 -40.06
N VAL A 11 0.76 42.12 -39.15
CA VAL A 11 1.23 42.16 -37.76
C VAL A 11 0.80 40.93 -36.96
N THR A 12 -0.41 40.40 -37.18
CA THR A 12 -0.89 39.20 -36.50
C THR A 12 -0.17 37.92 -36.96
N LEU A 13 0.23 37.81 -38.23
CA LEU A 13 1.04 36.69 -38.73
C LEU A 13 2.46 36.67 -38.12
N ALA A 14 3.06 37.84 -37.89
CA ALA A 14 4.39 37.96 -37.35
C ALA A 14 4.42 37.53 -35.84
N ALA A 15 3.37 37.82 -35.08
CA ALA A 15 3.28 37.41 -33.68
C ALA A 15 3.15 35.88 -33.50
N ALA A 16 2.40 35.20 -34.36
CA ALA A 16 2.25 33.74 -34.35
C ALA A 16 3.57 33.02 -34.72
N GLY A 17 4.37 33.58 -35.61
CA GLY A 17 5.70 33.02 -35.97
C GLY A 17 6.73 33.15 -34.86
N CYS A 18 6.66 34.21 -34.03
CA CYS A 18 7.59 34.41 -32.91
C CYS A 18 7.34 33.45 -31.74
N THR A 19 6.10 33.09 -31.47
CA THR A 19 5.76 32.16 -30.36
C THR A 19 6.19 30.73 -30.68
N ALA A 20 5.99 30.25 -31.92
CA ALA A 20 6.47 28.93 -32.38
C ALA A 20 8.00 28.83 -32.27
N SER A 21 8.73 29.89 -32.65
CA SER A 21 10.19 29.93 -32.54
C SER A 21 10.72 29.95 -31.10
N ALA A 22 9.98 30.50 -30.14
CA ALA A 22 10.33 30.48 -28.70
C ALA A 22 10.19 29.08 -28.14
N LEU A 23 9.10 28.38 -28.44
CA LEU A 23 8.83 27.02 -27.99
C LEU A 23 9.89 26.03 -28.51
N ASP A 24 10.27 26.16 -29.79
CA ASP A 24 11.34 25.40 -30.40
C ASP A 24 12.67 25.60 -29.68
N ARG A 25 13.02 26.85 -29.35
CA ARG A 25 14.26 27.17 -28.64
C ARG A 25 14.27 26.58 -27.22
N HIS A 26 13.18 26.65 -26.47
CA HIS A 26 13.08 26.07 -25.13
C HIS A 26 13.24 24.55 -25.20
N PHE A 27 12.58 23.91 -26.15
CA PHE A 27 12.69 22.46 -26.32
C PHE A 27 14.13 22.02 -26.67
N GLU A 28 14.77 22.68 -27.62
CA GLU A 28 16.15 22.38 -28.06
C GLU A 28 17.18 22.64 -26.96
N ALA A 29 16.89 23.58 -26.03
CA ALA A 29 17.69 23.83 -24.85
C ALA A 29 17.42 22.85 -23.70
N GLY A 30 16.53 21.85 -23.87
CA GLY A 30 16.14 20.91 -22.82
C GLY A 30 15.27 21.53 -21.73
N GLN A 31 14.74 22.72 -21.94
CA GLN A 31 13.87 23.45 -21.00
C GLN A 31 12.42 22.99 -21.13
N TYR A 32 12.19 21.72 -20.83
CA TYR A 32 10.89 21.05 -21.03
C TYR A 32 9.75 21.70 -20.23
N GLU A 33 10.05 22.22 -19.04
CA GLU A 33 9.08 22.94 -18.20
C GLU A 33 8.60 24.24 -18.85
N LEU A 34 9.52 25.02 -19.43
CA LEU A 34 9.16 26.23 -20.16
C LEU A 34 8.39 25.92 -21.45
N THR A 35 8.72 24.82 -22.12
CA THR A 35 7.98 24.32 -23.28
C THR A 35 6.54 23.97 -22.90
N ALA A 36 6.34 23.23 -21.81
CA ALA A 36 5.02 22.86 -21.34
C ALA A 36 4.19 24.08 -20.88
N ARG A 37 4.81 25.00 -20.16
CA ARG A 37 4.17 26.25 -19.69
C ARG A 37 3.71 27.12 -20.85
N ALA A 38 4.58 27.33 -21.86
CA ALA A 38 4.23 28.12 -23.04
C ALA A 38 3.00 27.55 -23.78
N TYR A 39 2.84 26.22 -23.76
CA TYR A 39 1.64 25.58 -24.32
C TYR A 39 0.40 25.77 -23.43
N GLU A 40 0.56 25.72 -22.12
CA GLU A 40 -0.56 25.93 -21.19
C GLU A 40 -1.09 27.36 -21.23
N GLU A 41 -0.20 28.33 -21.46
CA GLU A 41 -0.56 29.74 -21.64
C GLU A 41 -1.25 30.01 -23.01
N ASP A 42 -0.79 29.36 -24.08
CA ASP A 42 -1.37 29.49 -25.41
C ASP A 42 -1.46 28.12 -26.13
N PRO A 43 -2.57 27.38 -26.01
CA PRO A 43 -2.75 26.10 -26.66
C PRO A 43 -2.72 26.17 -28.21
N SER A 44 -2.89 27.34 -28.81
CA SER A 44 -2.81 27.51 -30.27
C SER A 44 -1.41 27.24 -30.80
N VAL A 45 -0.39 27.35 -29.99
CA VAL A 45 1.00 27.05 -30.32
C VAL A 45 1.19 25.58 -30.76
N ALA A 46 0.36 24.66 -30.29
CA ALA A 46 0.36 23.27 -30.70
C ALA A 46 -0.43 23.03 -32.03
N GLY A 47 -0.65 24.06 -32.80
CA GLY A 47 -1.34 23.97 -34.08
C GLY A 47 -0.61 23.19 -35.19
N SER A 48 0.69 22.86 -34.98
CA SER A 48 1.49 22.05 -35.90
C SER A 48 1.81 20.68 -35.34
N ASP A 49 2.09 19.71 -36.22
CA ASP A 49 2.52 18.37 -35.85
C ASP A 49 3.84 18.37 -35.07
N ARG A 50 4.78 19.21 -35.47
CA ARG A 50 6.08 19.38 -34.80
C ARG A 50 5.93 19.93 -33.39
N ALA A 51 5.09 20.95 -33.20
CA ALA A 51 4.87 21.54 -31.91
C ALA A 51 4.19 20.56 -30.95
N LEU A 52 3.17 19.83 -31.41
CA LEU A 52 2.48 18.81 -30.65
C LEU A 52 3.41 17.65 -30.24
N TYR A 53 4.28 17.23 -31.18
CA TYR A 53 5.29 16.20 -30.91
C TYR A 53 6.29 16.64 -29.86
N ARG A 54 6.85 17.84 -29.94
CA ARG A 54 7.80 18.39 -28.97
C ARG A 54 7.18 18.56 -27.58
N LEU A 55 5.92 18.99 -27.54
CA LEU A 55 5.19 19.07 -26.29
C LEU A 55 5.01 17.68 -25.64
N ALA A 56 4.63 16.69 -26.44
CA ALA A 56 4.53 15.31 -25.95
C ALA A 56 5.87 14.79 -25.41
N LEU A 57 6.98 15.08 -26.11
CA LEU A 57 8.32 14.75 -25.65
C LEU A 57 8.69 15.46 -24.35
N SER A 58 8.25 16.72 -24.16
CA SER A 58 8.48 17.46 -22.92
C SER A 58 7.81 16.81 -21.72
N TYR A 59 6.57 16.34 -21.88
CA TYR A 59 5.88 15.57 -20.83
C TYR A 59 6.42 14.14 -20.69
N ALA A 60 7.03 13.56 -21.72
CA ALA A 60 7.66 12.25 -21.66
C ALA A 60 9.03 12.27 -20.99
N ALA A 61 9.67 13.45 -20.84
CA ALA A 61 11.01 13.58 -20.31
C ALA A 61 11.08 13.15 -18.84
N PRO A 62 11.83 12.10 -18.48
CA PRO A 62 11.91 11.61 -17.12
C PRO A 62 12.71 12.59 -16.24
N GLY A 63 12.36 12.66 -14.94
CA GLY A 63 13.09 13.45 -13.97
C GLY A 63 12.84 14.96 -14.03
N THR A 64 11.89 15.43 -14.85
CA THR A 64 11.46 16.84 -14.90
C THR A 64 10.20 17.04 -14.05
N ALA A 65 9.97 18.27 -13.58
CA ALA A 65 8.77 18.59 -12.78
C ALA A 65 7.47 18.44 -13.61
N VAL A 66 7.55 18.51 -14.94
CA VAL A 66 6.41 18.35 -15.85
C VAL A 66 6.22 16.93 -16.35
N SER A 67 7.07 15.98 -15.94
CA SER A 67 6.98 14.59 -16.40
C SER A 67 5.60 14.01 -16.13
N ASN A 68 4.91 13.66 -17.21
CA ASN A 68 3.56 13.09 -17.18
C ASN A 68 3.36 12.15 -18.38
N PRO A 69 3.70 10.87 -18.25
CA PRO A 69 3.63 9.90 -19.35
C PRO A 69 2.24 9.73 -19.93
N GLU A 70 1.19 9.82 -19.11
CA GLU A 70 -0.20 9.73 -19.57
C GLU A 70 -0.57 10.91 -20.48
N ARG A 71 -0.19 12.13 -20.07
CA ARG A 71 -0.41 13.32 -20.87
C ARG A 71 0.40 13.30 -22.18
N ALA A 72 1.65 12.84 -22.09
CA ALA A 72 2.51 12.64 -23.27
C ALA A 72 1.86 11.66 -24.28
N ARG A 73 1.37 10.52 -23.79
CA ARG A 73 0.66 9.53 -24.61
C ARG A 73 -0.60 10.10 -25.24
N ALA A 74 -1.39 10.86 -24.49
CA ALA A 74 -2.61 11.50 -25.01
C ALA A 74 -2.29 12.50 -26.15
N LEU A 75 -1.23 13.30 -25.99
CA LEU A 75 -0.78 14.24 -27.03
C LEU A 75 -0.27 13.52 -28.30
N LEU A 76 0.45 12.40 -28.13
CA LEU A 76 0.90 11.56 -29.24
C LEU A 76 -0.29 10.93 -29.99
N ALA A 77 -1.29 10.45 -29.26
CA ALA A 77 -2.52 9.93 -29.85
C ALA A 77 -3.29 11.02 -30.64
N GLN A 78 -3.37 12.23 -30.07
CA GLN A 78 -3.94 13.39 -30.76
C GLN A 78 -3.17 13.73 -32.01
N MET A 79 -1.84 13.67 -31.98
CA MET A 79 -0.99 13.90 -33.14
C MET A 79 -1.25 12.88 -34.26
N VAL A 80 -1.33 11.60 -33.91
CA VAL A 80 -1.63 10.50 -34.88
C VAL A 80 -2.96 10.74 -35.60
N THR A 81 -3.95 11.27 -34.89
CA THR A 81 -5.29 11.53 -35.43
C THR A 81 -5.33 12.80 -36.28
N ARG A 82 -4.71 13.88 -35.81
CA ARG A 82 -4.78 15.20 -36.47
C ARG A 82 -3.83 15.35 -37.65
N PHE A 83 -2.68 14.66 -37.58
CA PHE A 83 -1.60 14.82 -38.58
C PHE A 83 -1.16 13.47 -39.16
N PRO A 84 -2.02 12.76 -39.91
CA PRO A 84 -1.73 11.43 -40.43
C PRO A 84 -0.59 11.39 -41.47
N GLN A 85 -0.17 12.54 -42.00
CA GLN A 85 0.94 12.68 -42.97
C GLN A 85 2.21 13.25 -42.33
N SER A 86 2.26 13.39 -40.99
CA SER A 86 3.43 13.92 -40.29
C SER A 86 4.65 13.01 -40.46
N PRO A 87 5.85 13.55 -40.71
CA PRO A 87 7.08 12.77 -40.69
C PRO A 87 7.41 12.21 -39.29
N HIS A 88 6.82 12.75 -38.23
CA HIS A 88 7.00 12.27 -36.86
C HIS A 88 6.08 11.10 -36.50
N LEU A 89 5.13 10.72 -37.37
CA LEU A 89 4.11 9.71 -37.09
C LEU A 89 4.68 8.35 -36.67
N PRO A 90 5.71 7.77 -37.33
CA PRO A 90 6.28 6.49 -36.90
C PRO A 90 6.85 6.55 -35.52
N ALA A 91 7.62 7.59 -35.19
CA ALA A 91 8.21 7.80 -33.88
C ALA A 91 7.14 8.05 -32.80
N ALA A 92 6.11 8.82 -33.13
CA ALA A 92 4.98 9.09 -32.24
C ALA A 92 4.24 7.80 -31.80
N ARG A 93 4.01 6.89 -32.77
CA ARG A 93 3.36 5.59 -32.48
C ARG A 93 4.19 4.70 -31.58
N ILE A 94 5.49 4.59 -31.86
CA ILE A 94 6.41 3.80 -31.04
C ILE A 94 6.46 4.36 -29.61
N LEU A 95 6.63 5.67 -29.48
CA LEU A 95 6.71 6.34 -28.19
C LEU A 95 5.39 6.22 -27.40
N ALA A 96 4.24 6.36 -28.06
CA ALA A 96 2.94 6.17 -27.42
C ALA A 96 2.76 4.75 -26.88
N GLY A 97 3.26 3.73 -27.59
CA GLY A 97 3.30 2.34 -27.13
C GLY A 97 4.18 2.18 -25.89
N LEU A 98 5.43 2.65 -25.96
CA LEU A 98 6.37 2.57 -24.84
C LEU A 98 5.86 3.31 -23.59
N LEU A 99 5.25 4.47 -23.76
CA LEU A 99 4.63 5.21 -22.64
C LEU A 99 3.43 4.45 -22.06
N GLY A 100 2.64 3.76 -22.91
CA GLY A 100 1.58 2.86 -22.44
C GLY A 100 2.12 1.75 -21.56
N ASP A 101 3.11 1.03 -22.03
CA ASP A 101 3.75 -0.06 -21.29
C ASP A 101 4.34 0.44 -19.96
N MET A 102 4.94 1.63 -19.95
CA MET A 102 5.50 2.24 -18.75
C MET A 102 4.43 2.59 -17.71
N VAL A 103 3.29 3.14 -18.14
CA VAL A 103 2.13 3.42 -17.27
C VAL A 103 1.60 2.12 -16.68
N ASP A 104 1.37 1.10 -17.52
CA ASP A 104 0.87 -0.21 -17.09
C ASP A 104 1.81 -0.88 -16.08
N LEU A 105 3.13 -0.82 -16.31
CA LEU A 105 4.12 -1.34 -15.36
C LEU A 105 4.11 -0.57 -14.04
N SER A 106 3.98 0.75 -14.10
CA SER A 106 3.88 1.59 -12.91
C SER A 106 2.65 1.22 -12.06
N ASP A 107 1.51 1.01 -12.71
CA ASP A 107 0.27 0.68 -12.02
C ASP A 107 0.32 -0.75 -11.43
N ARG A 108 0.88 -1.72 -12.15
CA ARG A 108 1.14 -3.06 -11.59
C ARG A 108 2.05 -2.98 -10.37
N ALA A 109 3.14 -2.21 -10.45
CA ALA A 109 4.06 -2.05 -9.32
C ALA A 109 3.37 -1.39 -8.09
N LYS A 110 2.42 -0.48 -8.29
CA LYS A 110 1.61 0.09 -7.20
C LYS A 110 0.74 -0.99 -6.54
N VAL A 111 0.03 -1.79 -7.35
CA VAL A 111 -0.82 -2.88 -6.84
C VAL A 111 0.01 -3.91 -6.07
N GLU A 112 1.15 -4.33 -6.61
CA GLU A 112 2.05 -5.27 -5.93
C GLU A 112 2.56 -4.73 -4.59
N ARG A 113 2.93 -3.44 -4.52
CA ARG A 113 3.32 -2.80 -3.25
C ARG A 113 2.19 -2.84 -2.23
N GLN A 114 0.96 -2.51 -2.63
CA GLN A 114 -0.20 -2.57 -1.75
C GLN A 114 -0.46 -3.99 -1.23
N GLN A 115 -0.30 -5.01 -2.09
CA GLN A 115 -0.42 -6.41 -1.68
C GLN A 115 0.67 -6.80 -0.68
N LEU A 116 1.92 -6.40 -0.93
CA LEU A 116 3.03 -6.63 -0.01
C LEU A 116 2.79 -5.97 1.36
N ASP A 117 2.30 -4.75 1.39
CA ASP A 117 2.01 -4.05 2.64
C ASP A 117 0.86 -4.72 3.41
N THR A 118 -0.16 -5.20 2.72
CA THR A 118 -1.26 -5.98 3.31
C THR A 118 -0.74 -7.30 3.90
N LEU A 119 0.11 -8.03 3.17
CA LEU A 119 0.70 -9.28 3.65
C LEU A 119 1.60 -9.04 4.87
N ARG A 120 2.41 -7.99 4.86
CA ARG A 120 3.24 -7.62 6.01
C ARG A 120 2.42 -7.33 7.25
N ALA A 121 1.33 -6.57 7.12
CA ALA A 121 0.41 -6.31 8.22
C ALA A 121 -0.23 -7.60 8.76
N ALA A 122 -0.62 -8.52 7.88
CA ALA A 122 -1.17 -9.82 8.28
C ALA A 122 -0.13 -10.68 9.03
N VAL A 123 1.12 -10.72 8.57
CA VAL A 123 2.21 -11.43 9.26
C VAL A 123 2.43 -10.85 10.66
N GLN A 124 2.52 -9.53 10.79
CA GLN A 124 2.66 -8.87 12.10
C GLN A 124 1.49 -9.20 13.04
N GLY A 125 0.26 -9.23 12.53
CA GLY A 125 -0.91 -9.63 13.30
C GLY A 125 -0.86 -11.08 13.77
N LEU A 126 -0.39 -12.00 12.93
CA LEU A 126 -0.19 -13.40 13.30
C LEU A 126 0.91 -13.58 14.35
N GLU A 127 2.02 -12.88 14.25
CA GLU A 127 3.11 -12.89 15.23
C GLU A 127 2.63 -12.39 16.59
N ALA A 128 1.84 -11.31 16.62
CA ALA A 128 1.23 -10.80 17.85
C ALA A 128 0.27 -11.80 18.51
N THR A 129 -0.58 -12.46 17.69
CA THR A 129 -1.48 -13.52 18.18
C THR A 129 -0.71 -14.73 18.68
N GLN A 130 0.34 -15.14 18.00
CA GLN A 130 1.21 -16.23 18.45
C GLN A 130 1.83 -15.94 19.83
N THR A 131 2.34 -14.72 20.02
CA THR A 131 2.91 -14.30 21.30
C THR A 131 1.86 -14.35 22.41
N ALA A 132 0.67 -13.80 22.19
CA ALA A 132 -0.43 -13.82 23.14
C ALA A 132 -0.88 -15.24 23.51
N LEU A 133 -0.92 -16.16 22.55
CA LEU A 133 -1.21 -17.58 22.79
C LEU A 133 -0.12 -18.26 23.62
N GLN A 134 1.16 -17.98 23.36
CA GLN A 134 2.28 -18.50 24.15
C GLN A 134 2.21 -18.03 25.61
N ASP A 135 1.90 -16.76 25.83
CA ASP A 135 1.72 -16.20 27.17
C ASP A 135 0.55 -16.88 27.90
N THR A 136 -0.57 -17.05 27.21
CA THR A 136 -1.75 -17.75 27.76
C THR A 136 -1.43 -19.20 28.13
N LEU A 137 -0.70 -19.91 27.27
CA LEU A 137 -0.23 -21.27 27.57
C LEU A 137 0.70 -21.30 28.77
N GLY A 138 1.57 -20.32 28.91
CA GLY A 138 2.45 -20.18 30.10
C GLY A 138 1.66 -20.00 31.40
N VAL A 139 0.65 -19.14 31.37
CA VAL A 139 -0.25 -18.93 32.54
C VAL A 139 -1.03 -20.22 32.87
N ASN A 140 -1.61 -20.87 31.87
CA ASN A 140 -2.38 -22.09 32.09
C ASN A 140 -1.52 -23.24 32.64
N ARG A 141 -0.28 -23.40 32.18
CA ARG A 141 0.66 -24.39 32.71
C ARG A 141 0.94 -24.15 34.18
N ARG A 142 1.20 -22.91 34.60
CA ARG A 142 1.39 -22.55 36.01
C ARG A 142 0.16 -22.91 36.85
N ARG A 143 -1.03 -22.51 36.39
CA ARG A 143 -2.29 -22.81 37.06
C ARG A 143 -2.53 -24.31 37.22
N LEU A 144 -2.21 -25.12 36.19
CA LEU A 144 -2.29 -26.59 36.29
C LEU A 144 -1.34 -27.13 37.34
N THR A 145 -0.11 -26.63 37.39
CA THR A 145 0.86 -27.04 38.42
C THR A 145 0.36 -26.72 39.84
N ASP A 146 -0.19 -25.52 40.04
CA ASP A 146 -0.75 -25.08 41.32
C ASP A 146 -1.96 -25.94 41.74
N LEU A 147 -2.88 -26.22 40.81
CA LEU A 147 -4.00 -27.11 41.09
C LEU A 147 -3.58 -28.54 41.38
N GLN A 148 -2.55 -29.06 40.70
CA GLN A 148 -2.00 -30.39 41.03
C GLN A 148 -1.38 -30.44 42.42
N ALA A 149 -0.70 -29.38 42.84
CA ALA A 149 -0.16 -29.28 44.20
C ALA A 149 -1.29 -29.23 45.24
N GLU A 150 -2.33 -28.46 44.98
CA GLU A 150 -3.52 -28.37 45.84
C GLU A 150 -4.26 -29.71 45.98
N VAL A 151 -4.46 -30.42 44.86
CA VAL A 151 -5.06 -31.78 44.88
C VAL A 151 -4.25 -32.73 45.72
N LYS A 152 -2.91 -32.74 45.60
CA LYS A 152 -2.04 -33.58 46.46
C LYS A 152 -2.16 -33.22 47.92
N ARG A 153 -2.22 -31.92 48.24
CA ARG A 153 -2.42 -31.45 49.63
C ARG A 153 -3.74 -31.93 50.19
N LEU A 154 -4.83 -31.77 49.47
CA LEU A 154 -6.16 -32.21 49.88
C LEU A 154 -6.26 -33.73 50.05
N GLN A 155 -5.62 -34.49 49.16
CA GLN A 155 -5.54 -35.95 49.30
C GLN A 155 -4.83 -36.36 50.58
N ALA A 156 -3.70 -35.75 50.92
CA ALA A 156 -2.98 -36.01 52.16
C ALA A 156 -3.83 -35.63 53.37
N GLU A 157 -4.59 -34.53 53.33
CA GLU A 157 -5.50 -34.13 54.40
C GLU A 157 -6.64 -35.13 54.62
N VAL A 158 -7.24 -35.63 53.50
CA VAL A 158 -8.26 -36.69 53.58
C VAL A 158 -7.68 -37.96 54.21
N GLU A 159 -6.52 -38.43 53.76
CA GLU A 159 -5.87 -39.62 54.33
C GLU A 159 -5.59 -39.46 55.85
N ALA A 160 -5.13 -38.26 56.26
CA ALA A 160 -4.92 -37.98 57.67
C ALA A 160 -6.23 -38.01 58.48
N LYS A 161 -7.31 -37.44 57.97
CA LYS A 161 -8.64 -37.47 58.59
C LYS A 161 -9.18 -38.87 58.69
N ASP A 162 -9.06 -39.69 57.62
CA ASP A 162 -9.47 -41.09 57.62
C ASP A 162 -8.69 -41.92 58.68
N ALA A 163 -7.41 -41.67 58.84
CA ALA A 163 -6.61 -42.32 59.87
C ALA A 163 -7.10 -41.97 61.32
N VAL A 164 -7.48 -40.68 61.54
CA VAL A 164 -8.07 -40.26 62.81
C VAL A 164 -9.43 -40.90 63.02
N LEU A 165 -10.29 -40.94 62.05
CA LEU A 165 -11.60 -41.60 62.13
C LEU A 165 -11.47 -43.08 62.46
N ARG A 166 -10.63 -43.83 61.80
CA ARG A 166 -10.36 -45.24 62.14
C ARG A 166 -9.91 -45.41 63.55
N ARG A 167 -9.03 -44.56 64.11
CA ARG A 167 -8.57 -44.57 65.49
C ARG A 167 -9.73 -44.34 66.44
N LEU A 168 -10.57 -43.34 66.18
CA LEU A 168 -11.74 -43.05 67.02
C LEU A 168 -12.77 -44.20 66.98
N GLU A 169 -12.99 -44.83 65.84
CA GLU A 169 -13.86 -46.02 65.72
C GLU A 169 -13.33 -47.19 66.54
N ASP A 170 -12.03 -47.45 66.53
CA ASP A 170 -11.40 -48.49 67.37
C ASP A 170 -11.48 -48.18 68.84
N GLU A 171 -11.30 -46.93 69.28
CA GLU A 171 -11.48 -46.50 70.65
C GLU A 171 -12.95 -46.70 71.09
N LEU A 172 -13.92 -46.29 70.27
CA LEU A 172 -15.33 -46.51 70.58
C LEU A 172 -15.68 -48.00 70.68
N ARG A 173 -15.14 -48.88 69.83
CA ARG A 173 -15.32 -50.32 69.93
C ARG A 173 -14.74 -50.84 71.26
N ARG A 174 -13.57 -50.40 71.73
CA ARG A 174 -12.94 -50.78 72.95
C ARG A 174 -13.78 -50.35 74.17
N LEU A 175 -14.25 -49.09 74.20
CA LEU A 175 -15.11 -48.58 75.26
C LEU A 175 -16.43 -49.33 75.38
N LYS A 176 -17.08 -49.60 74.22
CA LYS A 176 -18.30 -50.37 74.14
C LYS A 176 -18.13 -51.81 74.73
N ASN A 177 -17.00 -52.45 74.41
CA ASN A 177 -16.69 -53.78 74.94
C ASN A 177 -16.42 -53.78 76.46
N ILE A 178 -15.85 -52.69 76.96
CA ILE A 178 -15.67 -52.54 78.45
C ILE A 178 -17.01 -52.35 79.15
N ASP A 179 -17.93 -51.57 78.54
CA ASP A 179 -19.24 -51.27 79.13
C ASP A 179 -20.17 -52.51 79.13
N LEU A 180 -20.10 -53.32 78.07
CA LEU A 180 -20.82 -54.57 78.00
C LEU A 180 -20.24 -55.71 78.87
N GLY A 181 -18.98 -55.61 79.32
CA GLY A 181 -18.32 -56.54 80.18
C GLY A 181 -18.49 -56.22 81.72
N ARG A 182 -19.19 -55.13 82.05
CA ARG A 182 -19.46 -54.78 83.49
C ARG A 182 -20.68 -55.57 83.98
N PRO A 183 -20.54 -56.44 85.00
CA PRO A 183 -21.68 -57.08 85.59
C PRO A 183 -22.60 -56.02 86.18
N SER A 184 -23.87 -55.99 85.82
CA SER A 184 -24.93 -55.22 86.49
C SER A 184 -25.09 -55.73 87.93
N ASN A 185 -24.61 -54.93 88.90
CA ASN A 185 -24.96 -55.09 90.29
C ASN A 185 -26.39 -54.66 90.53
#